data_17a09879e2305dea35e4302c913a366d
#
_entry.id   17a09879e2305dea35e4302c913a366d
#
_cell.length_a   1.000
_cell.length_b   1.000
_cell.length_c   1.000
_cell.angle_alpha   90.00
_cell.angle_beta   90.00
_cell.angle_gamma   90.00
#
_symmetry.space_group_name_H-M   'P 1'
#
loop_
_entity.id
_entity.type
_entity.pdbx_description
1 polymer ?
#
loop_
_entity_poly.entity_id
_entity_poly.type
_entity_poly.pdbx_seq_one_letter_code
_entity_poly.pdbx_strand_id
1 'polypeptide(L)'
;MYGQLVLSGYDTSRFEQNSASFTMAGDLTRDLVVILQSISYSGTTSKTLLSDPIDIFIDSTDPNLWLPGDVCDAFEEAFGLALDSDSGLYLVNETHHDTLLNSDAEVTFRLSDVKSGGETVKITLPYAAFDLKAEYPLVENSSYYFPLKRAANSTQYTLGRTFLQEA
;
A
#
# COMPACT_ATOMS: atom_id res chain seq x y z
N MET A 1 -13.83 -1.80 12.89
CA MET A 1 -13.67 -3.16 12.33
C MET A 1 -13.44 -4.14 13.47
N TYR A 2 -14.11 -5.28 13.47
CA TYR A 2 -13.90 -6.32 14.50
C TYR A 2 -12.95 -7.36 13.90
N GLY A 3 -11.84 -7.63 14.58
CA GLY A 3 -10.95 -8.73 14.25
C GLY A 3 -11.62 -10.08 14.58
N GLN A 4 -11.39 -11.08 13.75
CA GLN A 4 -11.85 -12.45 13.98
C GLN A 4 -10.65 -13.39 13.92
N LEU A 5 -10.47 -14.20 14.95
CA LEU A 5 -9.48 -15.27 14.97
C LEU A 5 -10.17 -16.57 14.54
N VAL A 6 -9.69 -17.16 13.45
CA VAL A 6 -10.13 -18.48 12.97
C VAL A 6 -8.98 -19.47 13.15
N LEU A 7 -9.21 -20.55 13.92
CA LEU A 7 -8.22 -21.62 14.12
C LEU A 7 -8.50 -22.76 13.14
N SER A 8 -7.45 -23.21 12.46
CA SER A 8 -7.50 -24.33 11.50
C SER A 8 -8.50 -24.13 10.34
N GLY A 9 -8.57 -22.92 9.84
CA GLY A 9 -9.44 -22.60 8.70
C GLY A 9 -9.34 -21.13 8.30
N TYR A 10 -10.17 -20.75 7.34
CA TYR A 10 -10.30 -19.38 6.86
C TYR A 10 -11.74 -19.11 6.42
N ASP A 11 -12.13 -17.84 6.45
CA ASP A 11 -13.47 -17.39 6.07
C ASP A 11 -13.49 -17.02 4.58
N THR A 12 -14.08 -17.87 3.75
CA THR A 12 -14.16 -17.67 2.29
C THR A 12 -15.01 -16.48 1.88
N SER A 13 -15.81 -15.91 2.79
CA SER A 13 -16.59 -14.70 2.49
C SER A 13 -15.79 -13.41 2.51
N ARG A 14 -14.51 -13.47 2.91
CA ARG A 14 -13.64 -12.29 3.11
C ARG A 14 -12.63 -12.05 1.99
N PHE A 15 -12.60 -12.90 0.98
CA PHE A 15 -11.70 -12.75 -0.15
C PHE A 15 -12.29 -13.40 -1.40
N GLU A 16 -11.88 -12.93 -2.56
CA GLU A 16 -12.16 -13.58 -3.83
C GLU A 16 -11.18 -14.72 -4.06
N GLN A 17 -11.72 -15.92 -4.31
CA GLN A 17 -10.88 -17.08 -4.59
C GLN A 17 -10.12 -16.92 -5.89
N ASN A 18 -8.83 -17.21 -5.85
CA ASN A 18 -7.96 -17.27 -7.02
C ASN A 18 -7.05 -18.51 -6.93
N SER A 19 -6.35 -18.83 -8.02
CA SER A 19 -5.45 -19.99 -8.10
C SER A 19 -4.01 -19.66 -7.71
N ALA A 20 -3.68 -18.39 -7.51
CA ALA A 20 -2.31 -17.98 -7.21
C ALA A 20 -1.85 -18.54 -5.86
N SER A 21 -0.65 -19.05 -5.83
CA SER A 21 0.03 -19.51 -4.62
C SER A 21 1.38 -18.84 -4.51
N PHE A 22 1.77 -18.52 -3.29
CA PHE A 22 3.02 -17.85 -2.99
C PHE A 22 3.89 -18.75 -2.12
N THR A 23 5.16 -18.83 -2.48
CA THR A 23 6.17 -19.57 -1.71
C THR A 23 6.60 -18.71 -0.52
N MET A 24 6.47 -19.24 0.69
CA MET A 24 6.97 -18.52 1.88
C MET A 24 8.50 -18.40 1.80
N ALA A 25 9.00 -17.21 2.19
CA ALA A 25 10.44 -16.99 2.24
C ALA A 25 11.11 -17.85 3.31
N GLY A 26 12.40 -18.15 3.12
CA GLY A 26 13.17 -18.97 4.06
C GLY A 26 13.54 -18.27 5.39
N ASP A 27 13.27 -16.99 5.52
CA ASP A 27 13.48 -16.22 6.76
C ASP A 27 12.24 -16.35 7.65
N LEU A 28 12.35 -17.10 8.74
CA LEU A 28 11.26 -17.34 9.69
C LEU A 28 10.71 -16.08 10.36
N THR A 29 11.45 -14.98 10.34
CA THR A 29 11.03 -13.69 10.89
C THR A 29 10.32 -12.81 9.87
N ARG A 30 10.48 -13.13 8.57
CA ARG A 30 9.91 -12.43 7.43
C ARG A 30 9.49 -13.42 6.33
N ASP A 31 8.70 -14.40 6.69
CA ASP A 31 8.28 -15.49 5.80
C ASP A 31 7.21 -15.06 4.78
N LEU A 32 6.44 -14.00 5.07
CA LEU A 32 5.42 -13.46 4.17
C LEU A 32 5.99 -12.41 3.20
N VAL A 33 7.10 -12.74 2.53
CA VAL A 33 7.65 -11.90 1.45
C VAL A 33 7.12 -12.39 0.11
N VAL A 34 6.62 -11.45 -0.69
CA VAL A 34 6.14 -11.68 -2.06
C VAL A 34 6.87 -10.76 -3.04
N ILE A 35 6.74 -11.04 -4.32
CA ILE A 35 7.24 -10.13 -5.36
C ILE A 35 6.16 -9.14 -5.74
N LEU A 36 6.41 -7.86 -5.54
CA LEU A 36 5.63 -6.78 -6.10
C LEU A 36 6.20 -6.44 -7.48
N GLN A 37 5.54 -6.92 -8.54
CA GLN A 37 6.02 -6.76 -9.91
C GLN A 37 5.83 -5.35 -10.45
N SER A 38 4.74 -4.70 -10.07
CA SER A 38 4.48 -3.32 -10.47
C SER A 38 3.43 -2.66 -9.57
N ILE A 39 3.47 -1.32 -9.55
CA ILE A 39 2.40 -0.47 -9.05
C ILE A 39 2.01 0.47 -10.19
N SER A 40 0.73 0.57 -10.48
CA SER A 40 0.19 1.52 -11.45
C SER A 40 -0.91 2.37 -10.85
N TYR A 41 -0.94 3.62 -11.27
CA TYR A 41 -1.98 4.59 -10.97
C TYR A 41 -2.89 4.77 -12.18
N SER A 42 -4.18 4.85 -11.95
CA SER A 42 -5.20 5.28 -12.90
C SER A 42 -6.11 6.33 -12.26
N GLY A 43 -6.44 7.36 -13.02
CA GLY A 43 -7.26 8.48 -12.59
C GLY A 43 -7.42 9.43 -13.76
N THR A 44 -7.20 10.72 -13.55
CA THR A 44 -7.16 11.72 -14.65
C THR A 44 -6.08 11.41 -15.70
N THR A 45 -5.03 10.70 -15.28
CA THR A 45 -3.96 10.16 -16.14
C THR A 45 -3.65 8.72 -15.70
N SER A 46 -2.89 7.99 -16.52
CA SER A 46 -2.35 6.69 -16.11
C SER A 46 -0.84 6.77 -15.99
N LYS A 47 -0.28 6.24 -14.92
CA LYS A 47 1.17 6.28 -14.64
C LYS A 47 1.63 4.97 -13.99
N THR A 48 2.80 4.49 -14.39
CA THR A 48 3.50 3.44 -13.65
C THR A 48 4.26 4.08 -12.48
N LEU A 49 3.99 3.64 -11.26
CA LEU A 49 4.63 4.12 -10.05
C LEU A 49 5.82 3.25 -9.66
N LEU A 50 5.74 1.94 -9.89
CA LEU A 50 6.83 0.97 -9.74
C LEU A 50 6.92 0.14 -11.01
N SER A 51 8.09 0.13 -11.67
CA SER A 51 8.37 -0.66 -12.89
C SER A 51 9.32 -1.82 -12.65
N ASP A 52 10.23 -1.69 -11.69
CA ASP A 52 11.22 -2.70 -11.36
C ASP A 52 10.74 -3.57 -10.20
N PRO A 53 10.63 -4.91 -10.39
CA PRO A 53 10.10 -5.80 -9.38
C PRO A 53 10.93 -5.81 -8.09
N ILE A 54 10.26 -5.70 -6.95
CA ILE A 54 10.87 -5.73 -5.62
C ILE A 54 10.33 -6.88 -4.77
N ASP A 55 11.16 -7.36 -3.86
CA ASP A 55 10.73 -8.23 -2.77
C ASP A 55 10.09 -7.33 -1.69
N ILE A 56 8.85 -7.63 -1.28
CA ILE A 56 8.11 -6.83 -0.32
C ILE A 56 7.47 -7.69 0.75
N PHE A 57 7.57 -7.26 2.00
CA PHE A 57 7.01 -7.97 3.15
C PHE A 57 5.55 -7.57 3.38
N ILE A 58 4.71 -8.53 3.73
CA ILE A 58 3.32 -8.30 4.13
C ILE A 58 3.26 -8.29 5.65
N ASP A 59 2.96 -7.13 6.25
CA ASP A 59 2.97 -6.94 7.70
C ASP A 59 1.74 -6.19 8.20
N SER A 60 0.84 -6.90 8.86
CA SER A 60 -0.38 -6.31 9.45
C SER A 60 -0.11 -5.43 10.69
N THR A 61 1.09 -5.43 11.24
CA THR A 61 1.44 -4.64 12.43
C THR A 61 1.78 -3.19 12.08
N ASP A 62 2.37 -2.95 10.89
CA ASP A 62 2.63 -1.60 10.38
C ASP A 62 1.40 -1.02 9.66
N PRO A 63 0.99 0.21 9.93
CA PRO A 63 -0.14 0.83 9.22
C PRO A 63 0.18 1.29 7.80
N ASN A 64 1.45 1.48 7.44
CA ASN A 64 1.87 2.19 6.25
C ASN A 64 2.31 1.27 5.10
N LEU A 65 2.44 1.87 3.92
CA LEU A 65 3.20 1.33 2.79
C LEU A 65 4.62 1.88 2.88
N TRP A 66 5.63 1.01 3.03
CA TRP A 66 7.04 1.38 3.00
C TRP A 66 7.63 1.02 1.65
N LEU A 67 7.90 2.02 0.83
CA LEU A 67 8.30 1.85 -0.56
C LEU A 67 9.66 2.53 -0.85
N PRO A 68 10.34 2.14 -1.96
CA PRO A 68 11.53 2.83 -2.44
C PRO A 68 11.31 4.34 -2.60
N GLY A 69 12.37 5.14 -2.46
CA GLY A 69 12.28 6.59 -2.53
C GLY A 69 11.75 7.11 -3.86
N ASP A 70 12.20 6.54 -4.97
CA ASP A 70 11.74 6.88 -6.33
C ASP A 70 10.26 6.53 -6.56
N VAL A 71 9.78 5.45 -5.96
CA VAL A 71 8.36 5.08 -5.97
C VAL A 71 7.55 6.08 -5.15
N CYS A 72 8.06 6.51 -3.99
CA CYS A 72 7.41 7.57 -3.20
C CYS A 72 7.35 8.89 -3.97
N ASP A 73 8.41 9.27 -4.70
CA ASP A 73 8.40 10.45 -5.58
C ASP A 73 7.30 10.34 -6.65
N ALA A 74 7.12 9.14 -7.23
CA ALA A 74 6.08 8.89 -8.20
C ALA A 74 4.66 8.99 -7.61
N PHE A 75 4.46 8.57 -6.35
CA PHE A 75 3.21 8.77 -5.61
C PHE A 75 2.97 10.25 -5.29
N GLU A 76 4.01 10.97 -4.84
CA GLU A 76 3.92 12.42 -4.58
C GLU A 76 3.44 13.17 -5.82
N GLU A 77 4.00 12.86 -6.98
CA GLU A 77 3.60 13.48 -8.24
C GLU A 77 2.16 13.07 -8.66
N ALA A 78 1.81 11.78 -8.55
CA ALA A 78 0.51 11.27 -8.99
C ALA A 78 -0.66 11.79 -8.14
N PHE A 79 -0.45 11.90 -6.82
CA PHE A 79 -1.46 12.29 -5.85
C PHE A 79 -1.27 13.72 -5.31
N GLY A 80 -0.26 14.47 -5.74
CA GLY A 80 0.04 15.81 -5.24
C GLY A 80 0.35 15.83 -3.74
N LEU A 81 1.04 14.80 -3.24
CA LEU A 81 1.35 14.69 -1.82
C LEU A 81 2.52 15.58 -1.43
N ALA A 82 2.52 16.02 -0.16
CA ALA A 82 3.64 16.75 0.43
C ALA A 82 4.03 16.13 1.77
N LEU A 83 5.31 15.79 1.91
CA LEU A 83 5.83 15.26 3.17
C LEU A 83 5.95 16.40 4.20
N ASP A 84 5.23 16.26 5.30
CA ASP A 84 5.40 17.13 6.47
C ASP A 84 6.61 16.65 7.28
N SER A 85 7.61 17.53 7.44
CA SER A 85 8.87 17.20 8.10
C SER A 85 8.73 16.96 9.61
N ASP A 86 7.72 17.56 10.24
CA ASP A 86 7.55 17.53 11.67
C ASP A 86 6.87 16.23 12.12
N SER A 87 5.82 15.81 11.42
CA SER A 87 5.11 14.55 11.69
C SER A 87 5.69 13.36 10.91
N GLY A 88 6.42 13.61 9.82
CA GLY A 88 6.87 12.59 8.88
C GLY A 88 5.71 11.89 8.15
N LEU A 89 4.56 12.56 8.01
CA LEU A 89 3.39 12.09 7.30
C LEU A 89 3.24 12.83 5.97
N TYR A 90 2.65 12.18 4.98
CA TYR A 90 2.20 12.83 3.75
C TYR A 90 0.83 13.46 4.00
N LEU A 91 0.81 14.72 4.43
CA LEU A 91 -0.41 15.42 4.74
C LEU A 91 -1.15 15.85 3.47
N VAL A 92 -2.46 15.79 3.52
CA VAL A 92 -3.37 16.20 2.43
C VAL A 92 -4.28 17.30 2.99
N ASN A 93 -4.27 18.49 2.39
CA ASN A 93 -5.18 19.54 2.78
C ASN A 93 -6.63 19.24 2.35
N GLU A 94 -7.61 19.84 3.03
CA GLU A 94 -9.03 19.54 2.86
C GLU A 94 -9.51 19.72 1.41
N THR A 95 -9.12 20.82 0.75
CA THR A 95 -9.52 21.08 -0.65
C THR A 95 -8.94 20.04 -1.62
N HIS A 96 -7.70 19.62 -1.39
CA HIS A 96 -7.05 18.60 -2.21
C HIS A 96 -7.62 17.21 -1.94
N HIS A 97 -7.92 16.90 -0.68
CA HIS A 97 -8.62 15.69 -0.26
C HIS A 97 -9.95 15.53 -0.99
N ASP A 98 -10.79 16.57 -1.02
CA ASP A 98 -12.06 16.55 -1.77
C ASP A 98 -11.85 16.33 -3.27
N THR A 99 -10.78 16.88 -3.84
CA THR A 99 -10.43 16.67 -5.24
C THR A 99 -10.04 15.22 -5.51
N LEU A 100 -9.25 14.61 -4.62
CA LEU A 100 -8.82 13.22 -4.75
C LEU A 100 -10.00 12.25 -4.60
N LEU A 101 -10.91 12.48 -3.66
CA LEU A 101 -12.13 11.68 -3.50
C LEU A 101 -13.02 11.70 -4.75
N ASN A 102 -13.04 12.80 -5.49
CA ASN A 102 -13.85 12.96 -6.68
C ASN A 102 -13.12 12.57 -7.99
N SER A 103 -11.87 12.13 -7.92
CA SER A 103 -11.04 11.86 -9.09
C SER A 103 -11.13 10.42 -9.62
N ASP A 104 -11.90 9.54 -8.95
CA ASP A 104 -11.93 8.09 -9.22
C ASP A 104 -10.54 7.47 -9.37
N ALA A 105 -9.58 7.99 -8.58
CA ALA A 105 -8.20 7.55 -8.62
C ALA A 105 -8.04 6.17 -7.98
N GLU A 106 -7.31 5.29 -8.67
CA GLU A 106 -7.04 3.92 -8.23
C GLU A 106 -5.56 3.60 -8.29
N VAL A 107 -5.12 2.74 -7.39
CA VAL A 107 -3.78 2.14 -7.39
C VAL A 107 -3.90 0.63 -7.55
N THR A 108 -3.27 0.08 -8.58
CA THR A 108 -3.22 -1.36 -8.81
C THR A 108 -1.84 -1.91 -8.44
N PHE A 109 -1.82 -2.84 -7.51
CA PHE A 109 -0.66 -3.63 -7.11
C PHE A 109 -0.68 -4.96 -7.84
N ARG A 110 0.43 -5.34 -8.46
CA ARG A 110 0.58 -6.62 -9.13
C ARG A 110 1.58 -7.49 -8.38
N LEU A 111 1.07 -8.52 -7.73
CA LEU A 111 1.83 -9.45 -6.90
C LEU A 111 2.10 -10.76 -7.65
N SER A 112 3.23 -11.39 -7.40
CA SER A 112 3.63 -12.68 -7.98
C SER A 112 4.61 -13.41 -7.05
N ASP A 113 4.88 -14.67 -7.36
CA ASP A 113 5.95 -15.45 -6.74
C ASP A 113 7.29 -15.30 -7.50
N VAL A 114 7.29 -14.63 -8.65
CA VAL A 114 8.46 -14.44 -9.51
C VAL A 114 8.58 -13.00 -10.01
N LYS A 115 9.81 -12.54 -10.26
CA LYS A 115 10.08 -11.16 -10.70
C LYS A 115 9.60 -10.85 -12.12
N SER A 116 9.45 -11.86 -12.97
CA SER A 116 9.00 -11.67 -14.35
C SER A 116 8.16 -12.84 -14.81
N GLY A 117 7.06 -12.55 -15.51
CA GLY A 117 6.10 -13.56 -15.93
C GLY A 117 5.37 -14.19 -14.74
N GLY A 118 5.03 -15.46 -14.88
CA GLY A 118 4.35 -16.24 -13.84
C GLY A 118 2.89 -15.83 -13.63
N GLU A 119 2.25 -16.52 -12.69
CA GLU A 119 0.92 -16.18 -12.24
C GLU A 119 0.96 -14.90 -11.40
N THR A 120 -0.05 -14.05 -11.54
CA THR A 120 -0.09 -12.77 -10.84
C THR A 120 -1.46 -12.52 -10.25
N VAL A 121 -1.48 -11.93 -9.05
CA VAL A 121 -2.67 -11.35 -8.44
C VAL A 121 -2.62 -9.83 -8.62
N LYS A 122 -3.72 -9.26 -9.07
CA LYS A 122 -3.89 -7.81 -9.16
C LYS A 122 -4.86 -7.38 -8.08
N ILE A 123 -4.44 -6.43 -7.27
CA ILE A 123 -5.26 -5.81 -6.24
C ILE A 123 -5.37 -4.33 -6.58
N THR A 124 -6.58 -3.89 -6.86
CA THR A 124 -6.87 -2.49 -7.22
C THR A 124 -7.60 -1.84 -6.07
N LEU A 125 -7.01 -0.78 -5.52
CA LEU A 125 -7.53 -0.02 -4.40
C LEU A 125 -7.90 1.40 -4.83
N PRO A 126 -9.11 1.90 -4.51
CA PRO A 126 -9.46 3.29 -4.75
C PRO A 126 -8.69 4.22 -3.82
N TYR A 127 -8.62 5.51 -4.14
CA TYR A 127 -8.00 6.51 -3.25
C TYR A 127 -8.55 6.45 -1.82
N ALA A 128 -9.83 6.17 -1.65
CA ALA A 128 -10.46 6.05 -0.35
C ALA A 128 -9.80 5.00 0.59
N ALA A 129 -9.11 4.01 0.03
CA ALA A 129 -8.32 3.04 0.81
C ALA A 129 -7.10 3.68 1.50
N PHE A 130 -6.62 4.80 0.98
CA PHE A 130 -5.45 5.54 1.47
C PHE A 130 -5.83 6.84 2.19
N ASP A 131 -7.12 7.10 2.33
CA ASP A 131 -7.65 8.31 2.97
C ASP A 131 -7.75 8.13 4.47
N LEU A 132 -6.69 8.48 5.17
CA LEU A 132 -6.59 8.35 6.61
C LEU A 132 -6.55 9.72 7.30
N LYS A 133 -6.90 9.73 8.59
CA LYS A 133 -6.93 10.93 9.42
C LYS A 133 -5.93 10.82 10.56
N ALA A 134 -5.06 11.80 10.65
CA ALA A 134 -4.13 11.97 11.76
C ALA A 134 -4.71 12.96 12.78
N GLU A 135 -4.49 12.66 14.05
CA GLU A 135 -4.94 13.46 15.18
C GLU A 135 -3.81 13.60 16.21
N TYR A 136 -4.00 14.46 17.21
CA TYR A 136 -3.07 14.55 18.32
C TYR A 136 -2.83 13.16 18.95
N PRO A 137 -1.58 12.77 19.29
CA PRO A 137 -0.36 13.59 19.29
C PRO A 137 0.47 13.57 18.00
N LEU A 138 0.01 12.94 16.92
CA LEU A 138 0.78 12.82 15.67
C LEU A 138 0.87 14.16 14.93
N VAL A 139 -0.19 14.95 15.01
CA VAL A 139 -0.29 16.30 14.43
C VAL A 139 -1.00 17.21 15.43
N GLU A 140 -0.71 18.52 15.40
CA GLU A 140 -1.38 19.49 16.29
C GLU A 140 -2.87 19.63 15.98
N ASN A 141 -3.19 19.73 14.71
CA ASN A 141 -4.57 19.85 14.22
C ASN A 141 -4.90 18.60 13.41
N SER A 142 -6.12 18.09 13.56
CA SER A 142 -6.62 16.96 12.77
C SER A 142 -6.43 17.22 11.27
N SER A 143 -5.76 16.31 10.58
CA SER A 143 -5.39 16.44 9.17
C SER A 143 -5.55 15.11 8.44
N TYR A 144 -5.92 15.16 7.16
CA TYR A 144 -5.88 13.97 6.31
C TYR A 144 -4.43 13.63 5.96
N TYR A 145 -4.15 12.35 5.79
CA TYR A 145 -2.82 11.90 5.36
C TYR A 145 -2.89 10.63 4.52
N PHE A 146 -1.90 10.47 3.65
CA PHE A 146 -1.68 9.27 2.85
C PHE A 146 -0.67 8.35 3.58
N PRO A 147 -0.98 7.06 3.80
CA PRO A 147 -0.15 6.15 4.62
C PRO A 147 1.07 5.62 3.86
N LEU A 148 1.91 6.51 3.38
CA LEU A 148 3.13 6.23 2.64
C LEU A 148 4.35 6.58 3.50
N LYS A 149 5.40 5.76 3.42
CA LYS A 149 6.69 5.98 4.07
C LYS A 149 7.84 5.66 3.12
N ARG A 150 8.88 6.47 3.18
CA ARG A 150 10.12 6.23 2.45
C ARG A 150 10.96 5.20 3.20
N ALA A 151 11.21 4.06 2.57
CA ALA A 151 12.10 3.05 3.11
C ALA A 151 13.56 3.48 2.93
N ALA A 152 14.37 3.32 3.96
CA ALA A 152 15.80 3.61 3.89
C ALA A 152 16.59 2.54 3.11
N ASN A 153 16.05 1.34 3.02
CA ASN A 153 16.65 0.23 2.26
C ASN A 153 15.60 -0.87 1.99
N SER A 154 15.98 -1.85 1.17
CA SER A 154 15.08 -2.92 0.73
C SER A 154 14.56 -3.84 1.85
N THR A 155 15.20 -3.88 3.02
CA THR A 155 14.70 -4.68 4.14
C THR A 155 13.47 -4.07 4.82
N GLN A 156 13.16 -2.81 4.51
CA GLN A 156 12.01 -2.10 5.03
C GLN A 156 10.79 -2.11 4.08
N TYR A 157 10.94 -2.64 2.85
CA TYR A 157 9.81 -2.66 1.93
C TYR A 157 8.66 -3.47 2.51
N THR A 158 7.50 -2.83 2.69
CA THR A 158 6.37 -3.41 3.42
C THR A 158 5.04 -2.94 2.83
N LEU A 159 4.14 -3.91 2.64
CA LEU A 159 2.71 -3.67 2.46
C LEU A 159 2.05 -3.84 3.82
N GLY A 160 1.70 -2.72 4.43
CA GLY A 160 1.17 -2.70 5.79
C GLY A 160 -0.34 -2.90 5.88
N ARG A 161 -0.88 -2.61 7.06
CA ARG A 161 -2.30 -2.83 7.36
C ARG A 161 -3.25 -2.07 6.44
N THR A 162 -2.90 -0.86 5.99
CA THR A 162 -3.71 -0.12 5.01
C THR A 162 -3.95 -0.94 3.74
N PHE A 163 -2.92 -1.59 3.21
CA PHE A 163 -3.08 -2.49 2.06
C PHE A 163 -3.99 -3.68 2.41
N LEU A 164 -3.74 -4.34 3.54
CA LEU A 164 -4.46 -5.56 3.93
C LEU A 164 -5.94 -5.35 4.31
N GLN A 165 -6.33 -4.15 4.67
CA GLN A 165 -7.71 -3.85 5.04
C GLN A 165 -8.63 -3.72 3.83
N GLU A 166 -8.09 -3.40 2.69
CA GLU A 166 -8.82 -3.10 1.45
C GLU A 166 -8.48 -4.08 0.30
N ALA A 167 -7.47 -4.94 0.51
CA ALA A 167 -7.01 -5.92 -0.48
C ALA A 167 -7.93 -7.14 -0.61
#